data_4d7c19d30935b74d7ae9136b8d1b6430
#
_entry.id   4d7c19d30935b74d7ae9136b8d1b6430
#
_cell.length_a   1.000
_cell.length_b   1.000
_cell.length_c   1.000
_cell.angle_alpha   90.00
_cell.angle_beta   90.00
_cell.angle_gamma   90.00
#
_symmetry.space_group_name_H-M   'P 1'
#
loop_
_entity.id
_entity.type
_entity.pdbx_description
1 polymer ?
#
loop_
_entity_poly.entity_id
_entity_poly.type
_entity_poly.pdbx_seq_one_letter_code
_entity_poly.pdbx_strand_id
1 'polypeptide(L)'
;MKRAAPKLRRIVAAHVRTGATFEFVLDGARVLERRRVRAKTDVVFGPGLLDLQCNGYAGIDFNHPDTTPEEMAGAIRAMWRDGCAHVLPTLITASADRLTVLLRNLVSALESDADVAASVPGFHLEGPFISPEDGARGAHPLMHVRDVSRKLWREWQRAADGRIVLTTVAPEAAGAIAFIRQLREEKVLPALGHTMADAATISRACEAGALMTTHLGNGCAQLMHRHNNPVLAQLAEDRLAASIIPDGAHLPPEIVRLYRRVKGTERLVLVTDAMSAAGAPSGRYTIGDLVIEIGPDRIARQPGMPNLAGAAITMRDAVERYITMSGVSLAEAWDAASGRAWDLLRRAGAVKRVPDSSVFARWRGGKFDVLATLHGKRVLWAK
;
A
#
# COMPACT_ATOMS: atom_id res chain seq x y z
N MET A 1 45.13 -5.23 6.30
CA MET A 1 44.11 -6.22 6.71
C MET A 1 43.54 -6.88 5.47
N LYS A 2 43.73 -8.17 5.24
CA LYS A 2 43.09 -8.93 4.16
C LYS A 2 41.61 -9.02 4.48
N ARG A 3 40.74 -8.41 3.63
CA ARG A 3 39.30 -8.62 3.73
C ARG A 3 39.04 -10.13 3.55
N ALA A 4 38.37 -10.75 4.52
CA ALA A 4 37.89 -12.12 4.35
C ALA A 4 37.11 -12.23 3.06
N ALA A 5 37.33 -13.31 2.29
CA ALA A 5 36.60 -13.54 1.06
C ALA A 5 35.10 -13.58 1.37
N PRO A 6 34.21 -12.90 0.59
CA PRO A 6 32.79 -12.86 0.85
C PRO A 6 32.23 -14.30 0.82
N LYS A 7 31.45 -14.65 1.84
CA LYS A 7 30.82 -15.97 1.94
C LYS A 7 29.72 -16.05 0.87
N LEU A 8 30.00 -16.77 -0.22
CA LEU A 8 29.03 -16.94 -1.29
C LEU A 8 27.86 -17.80 -0.82
N ARG A 9 26.64 -17.30 -1.07
CA ARG A 9 25.39 -18.00 -0.81
C ARG A 9 24.73 -18.38 -2.14
N ARG A 10 24.24 -19.61 -2.24
CA ARG A 10 23.48 -20.08 -3.40
C ARG A 10 22.02 -20.27 -3.02
N ILE A 11 21.11 -19.75 -3.85
CA ILE A 11 19.67 -19.91 -3.70
C ILE A 11 19.14 -20.50 -5.02
N VAL A 12 18.46 -21.65 -4.93
CA VAL A 12 17.70 -22.20 -6.04
C VAL A 12 16.24 -21.86 -5.81
N ALA A 13 15.63 -21.15 -6.76
CA ALA A 13 14.26 -20.67 -6.64
C ALA A 13 13.47 -20.81 -7.94
N ALA A 14 12.18 -21.12 -7.83
CA ALA A 14 11.24 -21.18 -8.95
C ALA A 14 10.54 -19.82 -9.12
N HIS A 15 10.44 -19.35 -10.36
CA HIS A 15 9.71 -18.11 -10.65
C HIS A 15 8.21 -18.32 -10.40
N VAL A 16 7.60 -17.46 -9.58
CA VAL A 16 6.24 -17.63 -9.06
C VAL A 16 5.16 -17.81 -10.11
N ARG A 17 5.29 -17.14 -11.27
CA ARG A 17 4.31 -17.23 -12.37
C ARG A 17 4.60 -18.38 -13.35
N THR A 18 5.87 -18.63 -13.68
CA THR A 18 6.25 -19.54 -14.78
C THR A 18 6.70 -20.91 -14.30
N GLY A 19 7.01 -21.04 -13.00
CA GLY A 19 7.63 -22.26 -12.45
C GLY A 19 9.07 -22.52 -12.91
N ALA A 20 9.62 -21.68 -13.79
CA ALA A 20 10.99 -21.83 -14.27
C ALA A 20 11.98 -21.64 -13.10
N THR A 21 12.90 -22.58 -12.95
CA THR A 21 13.84 -22.63 -11.82
C THR A 21 15.19 -22.04 -12.20
N PHE A 22 15.72 -21.24 -11.29
CA PHE A 22 16.99 -20.55 -11.43
C PHE A 22 17.85 -20.76 -10.19
N GLU A 23 19.17 -20.84 -10.37
CA GLU A 23 20.16 -20.70 -9.32
C GLU A 23 20.68 -19.26 -9.32
N PHE A 24 20.76 -18.67 -8.15
CA PHE A 24 21.31 -17.35 -7.88
C PHE A 24 22.53 -17.50 -6.95
N VAL A 25 23.62 -16.81 -7.28
CA VAL A 25 24.83 -16.73 -6.45
C VAL A 25 24.91 -15.31 -5.89
N LEU A 26 24.96 -15.18 -4.56
CA LEU A 26 25.01 -13.91 -3.85
C LEU A 26 26.29 -13.82 -3.03
N ASP A 27 26.87 -12.59 -2.92
CA ASP A 27 28.01 -12.28 -2.05
C ASP A 27 27.61 -11.61 -0.72
N GLY A 28 26.31 -11.63 -0.37
CA GLY A 28 25.73 -10.94 0.77
C GLY A 28 25.25 -9.52 0.46
N ALA A 29 25.85 -8.83 -0.51
CA ALA A 29 25.48 -7.48 -0.91
C ALA A 29 24.73 -7.43 -2.24
N ARG A 30 24.99 -8.40 -3.13
CA ARG A 30 24.41 -8.41 -4.47
C ARG A 30 24.37 -9.81 -5.10
N VAL A 31 23.53 -9.97 -6.13
CA VAL A 31 23.52 -11.14 -7.00
C VAL A 31 24.66 -11.02 -7.99
N LEU A 32 25.57 -11.99 -7.95
CA LEU A 32 26.73 -12.09 -8.86
C LEU A 32 26.35 -12.81 -10.14
N GLU A 33 25.55 -13.90 -10.03
CA GLU A 33 25.21 -14.79 -11.14
C GLU A 33 23.76 -15.25 -11.02
N ARG A 34 23.10 -15.41 -12.15
CA ARG A 34 21.79 -16.06 -12.32
C ARG A 34 21.86 -17.02 -13.50
N ARG A 35 21.54 -18.29 -13.29
CA ARG A 35 21.45 -19.28 -14.36
C ARG A 35 20.20 -20.13 -14.24
N ARG A 36 19.62 -20.52 -15.38
CA ARG A 36 18.49 -21.44 -15.41
C ARG A 36 18.98 -22.85 -15.07
N VAL A 37 18.25 -23.56 -14.21
CA VAL A 37 18.55 -24.91 -13.78
C VAL A 37 17.31 -25.79 -13.82
N ARG A 38 17.50 -27.11 -13.80
CA ARG A 38 16.43 -28.09 -13.59
C ARG A 38 16.59 -28.66 -12.19
N ALA A 39 15.88 -28.09 -11.23
CA ALA A 39 15.94 -28.54 -9.83
C ALA A 39 14.58 -28.37 -9.17
N LYS A 40 14.26 -29.26 -8.22
CA LYS A 40 13.08 -29.10 -7.34
C LYS A 40 13.46 -28.17 -6.19
N THR A 41 12.56 -27.25 -5.82
CA THR A 41 12.75 -26.31 -4.72
C THR A 41 11.40 -25.90 -4.15
N ASP A 42 11.36 -25.60 -2.85
CA ASP A 42 10.24 -24.96 -2.16
C ASP A 42 10.42 -23.44 -2.06
N VAL A 43 11.55 -22.93 -2.57
CA VAL A 43 11.79 -21.49 -2.65
C VAL A 43 11.21 -20.96 -3.96
N VAL A 44 10.46 -19.89 -3.86
CA VAL A 44 9.92 -19.13 -4.98
C VAL A 44 10.55 -17.75 -5.05
N PHE A 45 10.58 -17.16 -6.23
CA PHE A 45 10.92 -15.75 -6.39
C PHE A 45 9.97 -15.08 -7.38
N GLY A 46 9.78 -13.78 -7.18
CA GLY A 46 8.97 -12.93 -8.04
C GLY A 46 9.34 -11.47 -7.87
N PRO A 47 8.64 -10.55 -8.55
CA PRO A 47 8.82 -9.12 -8.38
C PRO A 47 8.66 -8.71 -6.91
N GLY A 48 9.38 -7.69 -6.47
CA GLY A 48 9.20 -7.10 -5.14
C GLY A 48 7.75 -6.69 -4.89
N LEU A 49 7.25 -6.92 -3.67
CA LEU A 49 5.91 -6.49 -3.30
C LEU A 49 5.87 -4.96 -3.23
N LEU A 50 4.72 -4.39 -3.58
CA LEU A 50 4.45 -2.94 -3.53
C LEU A 50 3.18 -2.69 -2.72
N ASP A 51 3.31 -1.90 -1.67
CA ASP A 51 2.17 -1.42 -0.88
C ASP A 51 1.81 0.01 -1.28
N LEU A 52 0.58 0.22 -1.77
CA LEU A 52 0.10 1.56 -2.19
C LEU A 52 -0.45 2.38 -1.01
N GLN A 53 -0.57 1.78 0.19
CA GLN A 53 -1.13 2.46 1.36
C GLN A 53 -0.53 1.91 2.65
N CYS A 54 0.35 2.72 3.27
CA CYS A 54 1.01 2.39 4.53
C CYS A 54 1.22 3.68 5.33
N ASN A 55 0.57 3.79 6.49
CA ASN A 55 0.57 4.96 7.36
C ASN A 55 1.70 4.95 8.39
N GLY A 56 2.33 3.79 8.58
CA GLY A 56 3.41 3.58 9.54
C GLY A 56 3.82 2.12 9.60
N TYR A 57 4.98 1.82 10.20
CA TYR A 57 5.53 0.46 10.27
C TYR A 57 6.57 0.32 11.37
N ALA A 58 6.67 -0.89 11.98
CA ALA A 58 7.69 -1.25 12.96
C ALA A 58 7.80 -0.29 14.16
N GLY A 59 6.67 0.21 14.64
CA GLY A 59 6.57 1.15 15.75
C GLY A 59 6.57 2.63 15.35
N ILE A 60 6.84 2.95 14.09
CA ILE A 60 6.94 4.33 13.58
C ILE A 60 5.68 4.73 12.84
N ASP A 61 5.11 5.86 13.23
CA ASP A 61 3.93 6.49 12.62
C ASP A 61 4.36 7.61 11.68
N PHE A 62 4.09 7.50 10.37
CA PHE A 62 4.42 8.55 9.39
C PHE A 62 3.59 9.82 9.58
N ASN A 63 2.50 9.74 10.32
CA ASN A 63 1.54 10.83 10.55
C ASN A 63 1.75 11.55 11.89
N HIS A 64 2.67 11.06 12.74
CA HIS A 64 2.97 11.71 14.01
C HIS A 64 3.89 12.92 13.75
N PRO A 65 3.59 14.10 14.37
CA PRO A 65 4.33 15.34 14.09
C PRO A 65 5.82 15.26 14.44
N ASP A 66 6.17 14.47 15.45
CA ASP A 66 7.53 14.36 15.94
C ASP A 66 8.35 13.25 15.25
N THR A 67 7.75 12.50 14.33
CA THR A 67 8.47 11.45 13.58
C THR A 67 9.53 12.07 12.68
N THR A 68 10.77 11.68 12.94
CA THR A 68 11.93 12.20 12.22
C THR A 68 12.10 11.54 10.86
N PRO A 69 12.80 12.19 9.90
CA PRO A 69 13.15 11.58 8.63
C PRO A 69 13.90 10.24 8.77
N GLU A 70 14.79 10.11 9.77
CA GLU A 70 15.57 8.90 10.02
C GLU A 70 14.69 7.74 10.49
N GLU A 71 13.71 8.01 11.38
CA GLU A 71 12.72 7.03 11.81
C GLU A 71 11.86 6.57 10.62
N MET A 72 11.39 7.48 9.79
CA MET A 72 10.65 7.14 8.55
C MET A 72 11.47 6.23 7.63
N ALA A 73 12.74 6.56 7.40
CA ALA A 73 13.65 5.72 6.62
C ALA A 73 13.86 4.35 7.27
N GLY A 74 13.97 4.30 8.60
CA GLY A 74 14.11 3.08 9.40
C GLY A 74 12.89 2.16 9.25
N ALA A 75 11.68 2.71 9.28
CA ALA A 75 10.44 1.98 9.08
C ALA A 75 10.35 1.38 7.67
N ILE A 76 10.71 2.14 6.63
CA ILE A 76 10.75 1.66 5.24
C ILE A 76 11.76 0.51 5.09
N ARG A 77 12.95 0.62 5.67
CA ARG A 77 13.94 -0.47 5.68
C ARG A 77 13.42 -1.73 6.38
N ALA A 78 12.62 -1.58 7.44
CA ALA A 78 12.04 -2.72 8.15
C ALA A 78 11.08 -3.53 7.26
N MET A 79 10.36 -2.88 6.34
CA MET A 79 9.42 -3.54 5.41
C MET A 79 10.11 -4.54 4.47
N TRP A 80 11.39 -4.37 4.18
CA TRP A 80 12.13 -5.29 3.31
C TRP A 80 12.20 -6.71 3.87
N ARG A 81 12.13 -6.89 5.21
CA ARG A 81 12.10 -8.20 5.89
C ARG A 81 10.83 -8.99 5.56
N ASP A 82 9.78 -8.29 5.21
CA ASP A 82 8.48 -8.86 4.87
C ASP A 82 8.23 -8.91 3.34
N GLY A 83 9.29 -8.68 2.54
CA GLY A 83 9.24 -8.74 1.08
C GLY A 83 8.61 -7.51 0.41
N CYS A 84 8.18 -6.51 1.19
CA CYS A 84 7.70 -5.24 0.67
C CYS A 84 8.92 -4.41 0.22
N ALA A 85 9.29 -4.57 -1.06
CA ALA A 85 10.42 -3.87 -1.66
C ALA A 85 10.09 -2.41 -1.98
N HIS A 86 8.80 -2.12 -2.14
CA HIS A 86 8.32 -0.78 -2.48
C HIS A 86 7.08 -0.42 -1.67
N VAL A 87 6.95 0.86 -1.34
CA VAL A 87 5.83 1.40 -0.56
C VAL A 87 5.52 2.83 -0.98
N LEU A 88 4.26 3.21 -0.93
CA LEU A 88 3.84 4.61 -0.88
C LEU A 88 3.57 4.98 0.58
N PRO A 89 4.50 5.65 1.29
CA PRO A 89 4.20 6.21 2.60
C PRO A 89 2.95 7.08 2.48
N THR A 90 1.99 6.85 3.40
CA THR A 90 0.67 7.46 3.33
C THR A 90 0.50 8.47 4.45
N LEU A 91 0.11 9.69 4.06
CA LEU A 91 -0.30 10.72 5.00
C LEU A 91 -1.81 10.86 4.97
N ILE A 92 -2.42 10.75 6.15
CA ILE A 92 -3.87 10.90 6.32
C ILE A 92 -4.25 12.37 6.55
N THR A 93 -5.53 12.66 6.56
CA THR A 93 -6.08 13.98 6.85
C THR A 93 -5.50 14.60 8.12
N ALA A 94 -4.91 15.77 7.99
CA ALA A 94 -4.39 16.59 9.07
C ALA A 94 -4.49 18.09 8.74
N SER A 95 -4.00 18.98 9.60
CA SER A 95 -3.89 20.41 9.28
C SER A 95 -2.97 20.62 8.07
N ALA A 96 -3.19 21.71 7.32
CA ALA A 96 -2.38 22.01 6.13
C ALA A 96 -0.88 22.14 6.47
N ASP A 97 -0.57 22.76 7.60
CA ASP A 97 0.80 22.97 8.06
C ASP A 97 1.45 21.62 8.45
N ARG A 98 0.71 20.75 9.19
CA ARG A 98 1.20 19.43 9.56
C ARG A 98 1.52 18.60 8.31
N LEU A 99 0.60 18.53 7.32
CA LEU A 99 0.85 17.83 6.06
C LEU A 99 2.09 18.37 5.35
N THR A 100 2.28 19.69 5.34
CA THR A 100 3.45 20.32 4.74
C THR A 100 4.75 19.87 5.43
N VAL A 101 4.78 19.79 6.76
CA VAL A 101 5.95 19.34 7.53
C VAL A 101 6.22 17.87 7.27
N LEU A 102 5.21 17.00 7.37
CA LEU A 102 5.35 15.56 7.17
C LEU A 102 5.81 15.21 5.75
N LEU A 103 5.32 15.91 4.72
CA LEU A 103 5.78 15.73 3.35
C LEU A 103 7.26 16.09 3.19
N ARG A 104 7.73 17.17 3.81
CA ARG A 104 9.16 17.52 3.83
C ARG A 104 10.00 16.48 4.55
N ASN A 105 9.51 15.95 5.69
CA ASN A 105 10.21 14.89 6.42
C ASN A 105 10.35 13.62 5.56
N LEU A 106 9.31 13.23 4.82
CA LEU A 106 9.40 12.12 3.86
C LEU A 106 10.43 12.40 2.76
N VAL A 107 10.47 13.60 2.19
CA VAL A 107 11.49 13.97 1.19
C VAL A 107 12.88 13.86 1.79
N SER A 108 13.12 14.42 2.98
CA SER A 108 14.41 14.33 3.67
C SER A 108 14.81 12.89 4.00
N ALA A 109 13.85 12.03 4.34
CA ALA A 109 14.10 10.59 4.53
C ALA A 109 14.64 9.92 3.25
N LEU A 110 14.10 10.29 2.09
CA LEU A 110 14.56 9.77 0.79
C LEU A 110 15.94 10.32 0.40
N GLU A 111 16.21 11.58 0.70
CA GLU A 111 17.50 12.21 0.43
C GLU A 111 18.64 11.62 1.26
N SER A 112 18.33 11.13 2.46
CA SER A 112 19.32 10.55 3.39
C SER A 112 19.77 9.14 3.03
N ASP A 113 18.97 8.38 2.26
CA ASP A 113 19.22 6.96 1.96
C ASP A 113 18.76 6.58 0.55
N ALA A 114 19.72 6.28 -0.32
CA ALA A 114 19.46 5.93 -1.72
C ALA A 114 18.64 4.62 -1.89
N ASP A 115 18.74 3.66 -0.97
CA ASP A 115 17.97 2.42 -1.02
C ASP A 115 16.52 2.67 -0.59
N VAL A 116 16.33 3.54 0.41
CA VAL A 116 14.99 4.01 0.81
C VAL A 116 14.36 4.80 -0.34
N ALA A 117 15.11 5.71 -0.98
CA ALA A 117 14.62 6.45 -2.15
C ALA A 117 14.22 5.51 -3.30
N ALA A 118 14.98 4.44 -3.56
CA ALA A 118 14.64 3.45 -4.58
C ALA A 118 13.43 2.58 -4.20
N SER A 119 13.12 2.46 -2.90
CA SER A 119 11.95 1.73 -2.39
C SER A 119 10.65 2.54 -2.42
N VAL A 120 10.72 3.87 -2.58
CA VAL A 120 9.56 4.77 -2.51
C VAL A 120 9.33 5.43 -3.87
N PRO A 121 8.45 4.88 -4.71
CA PRO A 121 8.13 5.48 -6.01
C PRO A 121 7.38 6.81 -5.90
N GLY A 122 6.85 7.14 -4.73
CA GLY A 122 6.17 8.37 -4.39
C GLY A 122 5.38 8.25 -3.11
N PHE A 123 4.49 9.21 -2.84
CA PHE A 123 3.68 9.29 -1.64
C PHE A 123 2.20 9.14 -1.96
N HIS A 124 1.44 8.63 -1.01
CA HIS A 124 -0.02 8.62 -1.03
C HIS A 124 -0.53 9.70 -0.06
N LEU A 125 -1.38 10.60 -0.55
CA LEU A 125 -2.12 11.55 0.29
C LEU A 125 -3.59 11.08 0.41
N GLU A 126 -3.99 10.61 1.60
CA GLU A 126 -5.34 10.15 1.88
C GLU A 126 -6.16 11.25 2.55
N GLY A 127 -6.99 11.89 1.76
CA GLY A 127 -7.67 13.10 2.16
C GLY A 127 -6.76 14.35 2.07
N PRO A 128 -7.15 15.48 2.63
CA PRO A 128 -8.34 15.79 3.41
C PRO A 128 -9.61 16.05 2.58
N PHE A 129 -9.60 15.81 1.27
CA PHE A 129 -10.71 16.05 0.34
C PHE A 129 -11.65 14.84 0.32
N ILE A 130 -12.18 14.48 1.49
CA ILE A 130 -13.00 13.28 1.73
C ILE A 130 -14.35 13.69 2.31
N SER A 131 -15.29 12.72 2.43
CA SER A 131 -16.61 12.97 3.01
C SER A 131 -16.52 13.36 4.49
N PRO A 132 -17.26 14.35 4.96
CA PRO A 132 -17.38 14.66 6.36
C PRO A 132 -18.33 13.72 7.13
N GLU A 133 -19.12 12.90 6.42
CA GLU A 133 -20.13 12.02 6.98
C GLU A 133 -19.51 10.96 7.91
N ASP A 134 -20.16 10.70 9.03
CA ASP A 134 -19.73 9.67 9.96
C ASP A 134 -19.70 8.29 9.30
N GLY A 135 -18.68 7.50 9.63
CA GLY A 135 -18.41 6.23 9.00
C GLY A 135 -17.68 6.36 7.65
N ALA A 136 -18.14 7.23 6.75
CA ALA A 136 -17.40 7.52 5.52
C ALA A 136 -16.08 8.21 5.81
N ARG A 137 -16.08 9.18 6.68
CA ARG A 137 -14.87 9.84 7.19
C ARG A 137 -13.91 8.88 7.91
N GLY A 138 -14.43 7.82 8.52
CA GLY A 138 -13.62 6.87 9.29
C GLY A 138 -12.88 7.56 10.45
N ALA A 139 -11.63 7.23 10.62
CA ALA A 139 -10.76 7.76 11.67
C ALA A 139 -10.18 9.16 11.37
N HIS A 140 -10.47 9.75 10.21
CA HIS A 140 -9.95 11.09 9.86
C HIS A 140 -10.58 12.18 10.72
N PRO A 141 -9.79 13.14 11.26
CA PRO A 141 -10.30 14.20 12.12
C PRO A 141 -11.19 15.19 11.35
N LEU A 142 -12.47 15.30 11.74
CA LEU A 142 -13.49 16.11 11.07
C LEU A 142 -13.04 17.56 10.84
N MET A 143 -12.36 18.14 11.84
CA MET A 143 -11.91 19.55 11.80
C MET A 143 -10.95 19.85 10.65
N HIS A 144 -10.34 18.83 10.05
CA HIS A 144 -9.39 18.96 8.93
C HIS A 144 -9.94 18.49 7.60
N VAL A 145 -11.11 17.80 7.60
CA VAL A 145 -11.82 17.45 6.38
C VAL A 145 -12.31 18.72 5.68
N ARG A 146 -12.17 18.77 4.36
CA ARG A 146 -12.49 19.98 3.60
C ARG A 146 -12.79 19.69 2.13
N ASP A 147 -13.44 20.63 1.48
CA ASP A 147 -13.56 20.66 0.04
C ASP A 147 -12.21 20.83 -0.66
N VAL A 148 -12.18 20.50 -1.94
CA VAL A 148 -10.95 20.56 -2.74
C VAL A 148 -10.38 21.98 -2.77
N SER A 149 -9.11 22.10 -2.40
CA SER A 149 -8.32 23.31 -2.52
C SER A 149 -7.11 23.12 -3.43
N ARG A 150 -7.21 23.62 -4.66
CA ARG A 150 -6.10 23.58 -5.63
C ARG A 150 -4.87 24.36 -5.15
N LYS A 151 -5.07 25.36 -4.26
CA LYS A 151 -3.96 26.10 -3.64
C LYS A 151 -3.18 25.18 -2.71
N LEU A 152 -3.84 24.53 -1.75
CA LEU A 152 -3.21 23.59 -0.82
C LEU A 152 -2.57 22.41 -1.55
N TRP A 153 -3.25 21.85 -2.56
CA TRP A 153 -2.68 20.79 -3.38
C TRP A 153 -1.32 21.17 -3.97
N ARG A 154 -1.21 22.35 -4.57
CA ARG A 154 0.05 22.85 -5.14
C ARG A 154 1.12 23.11 -4.07
N GLU A 155 0.72 23.53 -2.88
CA GLU A 155 1.63 23.73 -1.74
C GLU A 155 2.16 22.38 -1.25
N TRP A 156 1.32 21.37 -1.12
CA TRP A 156 1.72 20.01 -0.71
C TRP A 156 2.56 19.31 -1.79
N GLN A 157 2.24 19.44 -3.06
CA GLN A 157 3.09 18.92 -4.12
C GLN A 157 4.48 19.56 -4.11
N ARG A 158 4.58 20.85 -3.85
CA ARG A 158 5.91 21.51 -3.68
C ARG A 158 6.64 21.00 -2.44
N ALA A 159 5.96 20.83 -1.31
CA ALA A 159 6.53 20.27 -0.08
C ALA A 159 7.00 18.82 -0.26
N ALA A 160 6.32 18.06 -1.11
CA ALA A 160 6.64 16.69 -1.48
C ALA A 160 7.66 16.56 -2.62
N ASP A 161 8.22 17.63 -3.12
CA ASP A 161 9.08 17.64 -4.33
C ASP A 161 8.43 16.95 -5.54
N GLY A 162 7.11 17.18 -5.73
CA GLY A 162 6.33 16.54 -6.80
C GLY A 162 6.08 15.05 -6.62
N ARG A 163 6.30 14.49 -5.43
CA ARG A 163 6.28 13.05 -5.18
C ARG A 163 4.93 12.51 -4.71
N ILE A 164 3.87 13.31 -4.59
CA ILE A 164 2.54 12.76 -4.36
C ILE A 164 2.07 12.14 -5.68
N VAL A 165 2.02 10.81 -5.73
CA VAL A 165 1.69 10.02 -6.94
C VAL A 165 0.34 9.34 -6.87
N LEU A 166 -0.27 9.32 -5.67
CA LEU A 166 -1.60 8.79 -5.40
C LEU A 166 -2.30 9.73 -4.42
N THR A 167 -3.59 10.01 -4.65
CA THR A 167 -4.42 10.69 -3.66
C THR A 167 -5.83 10.12 -3.62
N THR A 168 -6.36 9.98 -2.41
CA THR A 168 -7.72 9.53 -2.14
C THR A 168 -8.64 10.73 -2.00
N VAL A 169 -9.75 10.71 -2.75
CA VAL A 169 -10.73 11.80 -2.84
C VAL A 169 -12.14 11.25 -2.77
N ALA A 170 -13.04 11.91 -2.04
CA ALA A 170 -14.47 11.68 -2.16
C ALA A 170 -15.01 12.47 -3.39
N PRO A 171 -15.58 11.80 -4.40
CA PRO A 171 -15.97 12.46 -5.64
C PRO A 171 -17.16 13.41 -5.50
N GLU A 172 -17.91 13.33 -4.39
CA GLU A 172 -18.97 14.24 -4.01
C GLU A 172 -18.47 15.55 -3.37
N ALA A 173 -17.20 15.61 -2.92
CA ALA A 173 -16.65 16.84 -2.37
C ALA A 173 -16.67 17.97 -3.41
N ALA A 174 -16.93 19.21 -2.97
CA ALA A 174 -16.98 20.34 -3.89
C ALA A 174 -15.68 20.50 -4.68
N GLY A 175 -15.78 20.54 -5.99
CA GLY A 175 -14.64 20.65 -6.91
C GLY A 175 -13.94 19.34 -7.23
N ALA A 176 -14.31 18.19 -6.63
CA ALA A 176 -13.60 16.92 -6.75
C ALA A 176 -13.52 16.40 -8.19
N ILE A 177 -14.58 16.46 -8.98
CA ILE A 177 -14.58 15.98 -10.39
C ILE A 177 -13.56 16.76 -11.24
N ALA A 178 -13.49 18.09 -11.08
CA ALA A 178 -12.51 18.91 -11.79
C ALA A 178 -11.08 18.66 -11.27
N PHE A 179 -10.94 18.34 -9.99
CA PHE A 179 -9.65 17.98 -9.39
C PHE A 179 -9.16 16.61 -9.84
N ILE A 180 -10.03 15.59 -9.94
CA ILE A 180 -9.69 14.28 -10.48
C ILE A 180 -9.13 14.42 -11.91
N ARG A 181 -9.72 15.29 -12.74
CA ARG A 181 -9.20 15.58 -14.09
C ARG A 181 -7.81 16.21 -14.03
N GLN A 182 -7.61 17.21 -13.15
CA GLN A 182 -6.30 17.83 -12.92
C GLN A 182 -5.25 16.81 -12.47
N LEU A 183 -5.59 15.91 -11.52
CA LEU A 183 -4.68 14.86 -11.06
C LEU A 183 -4.18 13.98 -12.23
N ARG A 184 -5.06 13.64 -13.15
CA ARG A 184 -4.69 12.86 -14.35
C ARG A 184 -3.74 13.60 -15.26
N GLU A 185 -3.97 14.90 -15.46
CA GLU A 185 -3.07 15.79 -16.24
C GLU A 185 -1.68 15.88 -15.57
N GLU A 186 -1.64 15.93 -14.24
CA GLU A 186 -0.43 15.96 -13.42
C GLU A 186 0.20 14.55 -13.22
N LYS A 187 -0.36 13.51 -13.84
CA LYS A 187 0.12 12.10 -13.72
C LYS A 187 0.07 11.55 -12.30
N VAL A 188 -0.89 11.97 -11.52
CA VAL A 188 -1.21 11.43 -10.21
C VAL A 188 -2.36 10.42 -10.35
N LEU A 189 -2.31 9.31 -9.63
CA LEU A 189 -3.37 8.30 -9.57
C LEU A 189 -4.52 8.79 -8.68
N PRO A 190 -5.69 9.11 -9.24
CA PRO A 190 -6.84 9.44 -8.40
C PRO A 190 -7.50 8.15 -7.92
N ALA A 191 -7.65 7.99 -6.60
CA ALA A 191 -8.41 6.93 -5.96
C ALA A 191 -9.66 7.49 -5.30
N LEU A 192 -10.77 6.75 -5.37
CA LEU A 192 -12.02 7.10 -4.71
C LEU A 192 -12.12 6.37 -3.38
N GLY A 193 -12.35 7.10 -2.30
CA GLY A 193 -12.49 6.52 -0.96
C GLY A 193 -13.02 7.53 0.04
N HIS A 194 -13.40 7.04 1.22
CA HIS A 194 -14.00 7.88 2.26
C HIS A 194 -15.17 8.70 1.72
N THR A 195 -16.13 8.01 1.10
CA THR A 195 -17.15 8.62 0.25
C THR A 195 -18.53 8.06 0.51
N MET A 196 -19.55 8.90 0.33
CA MET A 196 -20.96 8.54 0.26
C MET A 196 -21.55 8.74 -1.14
N ALA A 197 -20.70 8.88 -2.16
CA ALA A 197 -21.12 9.14 -3.54
C ALA A 197 -22.06 8.05 -4.08
N ASP A 198 -23.05 8.47 -4.83
CA ASP A 198 -23.94 7.60 -5.61
C ASP A 198 -23.27 7.11 -6.91
N ALA A 199 -23.93 6.17 -7.58
CA ALA A 199 -23.42 5.57 -8.81
C ALA A 199 -23.18 6.60 -9.93
N ALA A 200 -24.02 7.63 -10.04
CA ALA A 200 -23.86 8.68 -11.04
C ALA A 200 -22.61 9.53 -10.78
N THR A 201 -22.34 9.85 -9.52
CA THR A 201 -21.15 10.60 -9.12
C THR A 201 -19.88 9.77 -9.30
N ILE A 202 -19.90 8.47 -8.95
CA ILE A 202 -18.81 7.53 -9.22
C ILE A 202 -18.52 7.45 -10.72
N SER A 203 -19.56 7.31 -11.57
CA SER A 203 -19.36 7.28 -13.02
C SER A 203 -18.71 8.56 -13.55
N ARG A 204 -19.16 9.75 -13.12
CA ARG A 204 -18.55 11.04 -13.50
C ARG A 204 -17.08 11.14 -13.05
N ALA A 205 -16.76 10.60 -11.87
CA ALA A 205 -15.39 10.56 -11.40
C ALA A 205 -14.49 9.67 -12.28
N CYS A 206 -15.02 8.53 -12.75
CA CYS A 206 -14.31 7.65 -13.69
C CYS A 206 -14.15 8.30 -15.08
N GLU A 207 -15.15 9.03 -15.57
CA GLU A 207 -15.05 9.85 -16.79
C GLU A 207 -13.99 10.95 -16.65
N ALA A 208 -13.83 11.51 -15.46
CA ALA A 208 -12.76 12.47 -15.14
C ALA A 208 -11.39 11.82 -14.98
N GLY A 209 -11.31 10.48 -14.85
CA GLY A 209 -10.07 9.73 -14.84
C GLY A 209 -9.72 9.02 -13.55
N ALA A 210 -10.65 8.84 -12.61
CA ALA A 210 -10.44 7.96 -11.46
C ALA A 210 -10.19 6.52 -11.93
N LEU A 211 -9.21 5.83 -11.31
CA LEU A 211 -8.77 4.51 -11.74
C LEU A 211 -8.85 3.44 -10.65
N MET A 212 -8.99 3.83 -9.39
CA MET A 212 -8.91 2.92 -8.25
C MET A 212 -9.92 3.33 -7.17
N THR A 213 -10.32 2.36 -6.35
CA THR A 213 -10.97 2.62 -5.06
C THR A 213 -9.95 2.41 -3.94
N THR A 214 -9.98 3.26 -2.92
CA THR A 214 -9.19 3.08 -1.70
C THR A 214 -9.92 2.11 -0.79
N HIS A 215 -9.23 1.05 -0.32
CA HIS A 215 -9.70 0.01 0.61
C HIS A 215 -11.22 -0.24 0.55
N LEU A 216 -11.70 -0.68 -0.63
CA LEU A 216 -13.13 -0.85 -0.95
C LEU A 216 -13.90 -1.56 0.18
N GLY A 217 -15.02 -0.99 0.59
CA GLY A 217 -15.85 -1.48 1.69
C GLY A 217 -15.49 -0.90 3.05
N ASN A 218 -14.40 -0.11 3.13
CA ASN A 218 -14.01 0.66 4.30
C ASN A 218 -14.15 2.16 4.00
N GLY A 219 -14.18 3.01 5.04
CA GLY A 219 -14.45 4.44 4.81
C GLY A 219 -15.81 4.70 4.15
N CYS A 220 -16.86 4.04 4.63
CA CYS A 220 -18.26 4.24 4.25
C CYS A 220 -19.15 4.18 5.48
N ALA A 221 -20.36 4.78 5.42
CA ALA A 221 -21.29 4.72 6.55
C ALA A 221 -21.77 3.28 6.80
N GLN A 222 -22.01 2.94 8.06
CA GLN A 222 -22.53 1.62 8.42
C GLN A 222 -24.00 1.44 7.99
N LEU A 223 -24.78 2.54 8.01
CA LEU A 223 -26.15 2.56 7.54
C LEU A 223 -26.20 3.29 6.20
N MET A 224 -26.55 2.56 5.15
CA MET A 224 -26.62 3.07 3.78
C MET A 224 -27.86 2.58 3.05
N HIS A 225 -28.24 3.28 2.00
CA HIS A 225 -29.30 2.78 1.10
C HIS A 225 -28.88 1.42 0.52
N ARG A 226 -29.79 0.42 0.59
CA ARG A 226 -29.50 -0.98 0.25
C ARG A 226 -28.94 -1.21 -1.17
N HIS A 227 -29.26 -0.36 -2.13
CA HIS A 227 -28.88 -0.50 -3.52
C HIS A 227 -28.03 0.68 -4.02
N ASN A 228 -28.42 1.92 -3.66
CA ASN A 228 -27.69 3.12 -4.06
C ASN A 228 -26.70 3.52 -2.98
N ASN A 229 -25.54 2.87 -2.99
CA ASN A 229 -24.48 3.11 -2.01
C ASN A 229 -23.11 3.06 -2.67
N PRO A 230 -22.10 3.72 -2.09
CA PRO A 230 -20.76 3.82 -2.69
C PRO A 230 -20.06 2.47 -2.88
N VAL A 231 -20.31 1.48 -2.01
CA VAL A 231 -19.64 0.18 -2.08
C VAL A 231 -20.10 -0.57 -3.33
N LEU A 232 -21.41 -0.69 -3.54
CA LEU A 232 -21.97 -1.37 -4.72
C LEU A 232 -21.65 -0.60 -6.01
N ALA A 233 -21.74 0.74 -5.97
CA ALA A 233 -21.42 1.58 -7.11
C ALA A 233 -19.97 1.41 -7.58
N GLN A 234 -19.00 1.46 -6.64
CA GLN A 234 -17.58 1.26 -6.94
C GLN A 234 -17.30 -0.20 -7.35
N LEU A 235 -17.97 -1.16 -6.73
CA LEU A 235 -17.80 -2.57 -7.05
C LEU A 235 -18.25 -2.88 -8.49
N ALA A 236 -19.38 -2.32 -8.90
CA ALA A 236 -19.95 -2.49 -10.23
C ALA A 236 -19.23 -1.70 -11.34
N GLU A 237 -18.44 -0.68 -10.99
CA GLU A 237 -17.75 0.16 -11.96
C GLU A 237 -16.49 -0.53 -12.50
N ASP A 238 -16.53 -1.00 -13.73
CA ASP A 238 -15.45 -1.77 -14.36
C ASP A 238 -14.18 -0.96 -14.66
N ARG A 239 -14.26 0.35 -14.74
CA ARG A 239 -13.11 1.24 -14.93
C ARG A 239 -12.23 1.34 -13.69
N LEU A 240 -12.78 1.03 -12.49
CA LEU A 240 -12.08 1.08 -11.21
C LEU A 240 -11.44 -0.27 -10.85
N ALA A 241 -10.16 -0.24 -10.56
CA ALA A 241 -9.55 -1.30 -9.76
C ALA A 241 -9.93 -1.10 -8.28
N ALA A 242 -9.99 -2.18 -7.51
CA ALA A 242 -10.30 -2.12 -6.09
C ALA A 242 -9.05 -2.47 -5.26
N SER A 243 -8.59 -1.58 -4.39
CA SER A 243 -7.69 -2.01 -3.32
C SER A 243 -8.49 -2.57 -2.15
N ILE A 244 -7.93 -3.58 -1.48
CA ILE A 244 -8.55 -4.23 -0.34
C ILE A 244 -7.54 -4.51 0.77
N ILE A 245 -8.03 -4.52 2.02
CA ILE A 245 -7.28 -4.91 3.22
C ILE A 245 -7.72 -6.33 3.61
N PRO A 246 -6.96 -7.38 3.29
CA PRO A 246 -7.37 -8.76 3.55
C PRO A 246 -6.93 -9.24 4.94
N ASP A 247 -7.24 -8.49 5.99
CA ASP A 247 -6.82 -8.82 7.37
C ASP A 247 -7.85 -9.67 8.14
N GLY A 248 -9.06 -9.85 7.58
CA GLY A 248 -10.16 -10.59 8.20
C GLY A 248 -10.97 -9.79 9.22
N ALA A 249 -10.52 -8.56 9.56
CA ALA A 249 -11.23 -7.63 10.41
C ALA A 249 -11.96 -6.56 9.57
N HIS A 250 -11.27 -5.95 8.60
CA HIS A 250 -11.84 -5.00 7.66
C HIS A 250 -12.80 -5.67 6.68
N LEU A 251 -12.41 -6.82 6.13
CA LEU A 251 -13.23 -7.59 5.21
C LEU A 251 -13.25 -9.06 5.63
N PRO A 252 -14.44 -9.64 5.88
CA PRO A 252 -14.57 -11.08 6.13
C PRO A 252 -14.32 -11.88 4.82
N PRO A 253 -13.98 -13.18 4.93
CA PRO A 253 -13.57 -14.00 3.77
C PRO A 253 -14.58 -14.06 2.63
N GLU A 254 -15.88 -14.04 2.94
CA GLU A 254 -16.96 -14.06 1.94
C GLU A 254 -16.99 -12.77 1.10
N ILE A 255 -16.69 -11.62 1.70
CA ILE A 255 -16.63 -10.34 1.00
C ILE A 255 -15.38 -10.27 0.12
N VAL A 256 -14.23 -10.74 0.61
CA VAL A 256 -13.01 -10.85 -0.21
C VAL A 256 -13.27 -11.73 -1.44
N ARG A 257 -13.95 -12.89 -1.28
CA ARG A 257 -14.34 -13.75 -2.40
C ARG A 257 -15.32 -13.07 -3.35
N LEU A 258 -16.29 -12.31 -2.84
CA LEU A 258 -17.24 -11.56 -3.65
C LEU A 258 -16.52 -10.51 -4.50
N TYR A 259 -15.69 -9.67 -3.88
CA TYR A 259 -14.93 -8.63 -4.58
C TYR A 259 -14.01 -9.22 -5.65
N ARG A 260 -13.33 -10.30 -5.34
CA ARG A 260 -12.50 -11.03 -6.32
C ARG A 260 -13.32 -11.53 -7.51
N ARG A 261 -14.53 -12.07 -7.28
CA ARG A 261 -15.41 -12.56 -8.37
C ARG A 261 -15.89 -11.43 -9.27
N VAL A 262 -16.27 -10.29 -8.68
CA VAL A 262 -16.79 -9.14 -9.43
C VAL A 262 -15.67 -8.37 -10.14
N LYS A 263 -14.58 -8.06 -9.46
CA LYS A 263 -13.45 -7.32 -10.05
C LYS A 263 -12.56 -8.19 -10.93
N GLY A 264 -12.67 -9.52 -10.82
CA GLY A 264 -11.79 -10.44 -11.55
C GLY A 264 -10.35 -10.38 -11.07
N THR A 265 -9.47 -11.05 -11.83
CA THR A 265 -8.05 -11.18 -11.47
C THR A 265 -7.23 -9.93 -11.74
N GLU A 266 -7.67 -9.04 -12.62
CA GLU A 266 -6.87 -7.90 -13.10
C GLU A 266 -7.10 -6.61 -12.31
N ARG A 267 -8.24 -6.49 -11.63
CA ARG A 267 -8.69 -5.24 -11.01
C ARG A 267 -8.76 -5.29 -9.48
N LEU A 268 -8.12 -6.27 -8.85
CA LEU A 268 -8.02 -6.34 -7.39
C LEU A 268 -6.57 -6.18 -6.97
N VAL A 269 -6.29 -5.24 -6.08
CA VAL A 269 -4.97 -4.92 -5.54
C VAL A 269 -4.98 -5.10 -4.02
N LEU A 270 -3.93 -5.70 -3.48
CA LEU A 270 -3.74 -5.78 -2.03
C LEU A 270 -3.04 -4.53 -1.54
N VAL A 271 -3.55 -3.97 -0.47
CA VAL A 271 -2.88 -2.95 0.35
C VAL A 271 -2.92 -3.40 1.80
N THR A 272 -2.01 -2.89 2.60
CA THR A 272 -2.06 -3.18 4.05
C THR A 272 -2.91 -2.17 4.80
N ASP A 273 -2.90 -0.93 4.37
CA ASP A 273 -3.35 0.20 5.20
C ASP A 273 -2.69 0.15 6.58
N ALA A 274 -1.42 -0.30 6.58
CA ALA A 274 -0.66 -0.53 7.80
C ALA A 274 -0.50 0.76 8.59
N MET A 275 -0.69 0.64 9.90
CA MET A 275 -0.31 1.67 10.86
C MET A 275 0.96 1.25 11.62
N SER A 276 1.47 2.10 12.50
CA SER A 276 2.75 1.90 13.18
C SER A 276 2.93 0.53 13.86
N ALA A 277 1.86 -0.16 14.24
CA ALA A 277 1.91 -1.50 14.83
C ALA A 277 2.23 -2.64 13.84
N ALA A 278 2.13 -2.42 12.52
CA ALA A 278 2.51 -3.44 11.55
C ALA A 278 4.01 -3.76 11.67
N GLY A 279 4.37 -5.04 11.67
CA GLY A 279 5.76 -5.46 11.89
C GLY A 279 6.30 -5.26 13.31
N ALA A 280 5.47 -4.82 14.27
CA ALA A 280 5.81 -4.62 15.69
C ALA A 280 4.99 -5.55 16.62
N PRO A 281 5.36 -5.74 17.90
CA PRO A 281 4.60 -6.54 18.87
C PRO A 281 3.17 -6.02 19.11
N SER A 282 2.35 -6.75 19.88
CA SER A 282 1.10 -6.22 20.45
C SER A 282 1.39 -5.11 21.45
N GLY A 283 0.50 -4.13 21.55
CA GLY A 283 0.71 -2.96 22.41
C GLY A 283 -0.12 -1.75 22.04
N ARG A 284 0.26 -0.60 22.55
CA ARG A 284 -0.33 0.71 22.20
C ARG A 284 0.53 1.43 21.19
N TYR A 285 -0.12 1.99 20.18
CA TYR A 285 0.52 2.68 19.05
C TYR A 285 -0.29 3.92 18.69
N THR A 286 0.21 4.70 17.72
CA THR A 286 -0.50 5.88 17.20
C THR A 286 -0.71 5.79 15.70
N ILE A 287 -1.72 6.50 15.24
CA ILE A 287 -1.89 6.96 13.86
C ILE A 287 -2.33 8.43 13.92
N GLY A 288 -1.42 9.34 13.63
CA GLY A 288 -1.60 10.77 13.88
C GLY A 288 -1.85 11.05 15.38
N ASP A 289 -3.01 11.61 15.69
CA ASP A 289 -3.40 11.93 17.08
C ASP A 289 -4.19 10.80 17.77
N LEU A 290 -4.47 9.70 17.07
CA LEU A 290 -5.26 8.60 17.62
C LEU A 290 -4.38 7.57 18.31
N VAL A 291 -4.79 7.16 19.51
CA VAL A 291 -4.20 6.00 20.20
C VAL A 291 -4.93 4.74 19.77
N ILE A 292 -4.19 3.70 19.39
CA ILE A 292 -4.71 2.42 18.88
C ILE A 292 -4.15 1.30 19.74
N GLU A 293 -5.00 0.35 20.10
CA GLU A 293 -4.61 -0.86 20.83
C GLU A 293 -4.60 -2.07 19.91
N ILE A 294 -3.51 -2.83 19.99
CA ILE A 294 -3.29 -4.08 19.25
C ILE A 294 -3.20 -5.24 20.23
N GLY A 295 -4.21 -6.10 20.18
CA GLY A 295 -4.24 -7.35 20.94
C GLY A 295 -3.46 -8.48 20.23
N PRO A 296 -3.49 -9.70 20.82
CA PRO A 296 -2.90 -10.89 20.20
C PRO A 296 -3.50 -11.26 18.85
N ASP A 297 -4.74 -10.85 18.58
CA ASP A 297 -5.47 -11.06 17.31
C ASP A 297 -4.99 -10.12 16.18
N ARG A 298 -4.12 -9.18 16.51
CA ARG A 298 -3.54 -8.23 15.55
C ARG A 298 -4.56 -7.30 14.88
N ILE A 299 -5.66 -6.98 15.56
CA ILE A 299 -6.67 -6.04 15.07
C ILE A 299 -6.42 -4.66 15.69
N ALA A 300 -6.38 -3.62 14.84
CA ALA A 300 -6.17 -2.24 15.24
C ALA A 300 -7.49 -1.61 15.73
N ARG A 301 -7.66 -1.46 17.02
CA ARG A 301 -8.88 -0.92 17.65
C ARG A 301 -8.60 0.43 18.29
N GLN A 302 -9.49 1.38 18.03
CA GLN A 302 -9.51 2.62 18.80
C GLN A 302 -10.22 2.33 20.15
N PRO A 303 -9.57 2.58 21.32
CA PRO A 303 -10.17 2.33 22.62
C PRO A 303 -11.52 3.04 22.79
N GLY A 304 -12.54 2.27 23.21
CA GLY A 304 -13.89 2.81 23.45
C GLY A 304 -14.71 3.13 22.19
N MET A 305 -14.19 2.83 20.99
CA MET A 305 -14.88 3.07 19.72
C MET A 305 -15.03 1.74 18.95
N PRO A 306 -16.11 1.57 18.16
CA PRO A 306 -16.30 0.39 17.33
C PRO A 306 -15.42 0.38 16.08
N ASN A 307 -14.79 1.50 15.76
CA ASN A 307 -14.05 1.70 14.52
C ASN A 307 -12.65 1.08 14.56
N LEU A 308 -12.22 0.59 13.43
CA LEU A 308 -10.83 0.26 13.15
C LEU A 308 -10.11 1.52 12.63
N ALA A 309 -8.81 1.61 12.86
CA ALA A 309 -7.99 2.71 12.36
C ALA A 309 -6.67 2.16 11.82
N GLY A 310 -6.61 1.97 10.50
CA GLY A 310 -5.55 1.24 9.83
C GLY A 310 -5.49 -0.22 10.24
N ALA A 311 -4.50 -0.95 9.76
CA ALA A 311 -4.31 -2.37 10.06
C ALA A 311 -2.92 -2.65 10.66
N ALA A 312 -2.79 -3.80 11.34
CA ALA A 312 -1.51 -4.23 11.93
C ALA A 312 -0.94 -5.45 11.18
N ILE A 313 -1.20 -5.57 9.88
CA ILE A 313 -0.68 -6.63 9.01
C ILE A 313 0.48 -6.13 8.13
N THR A 314 1.37 -7.04 7.79
CA THR A 314 2.41 -6.82 6.79
C THR A 314 1.90 -7.18 5.39
N MET A 315 2.57 -6.76 4.32
CA MET A 315 2.21 -7.18 2.95
C MET A 315 2.36 -8.70 2.77
N ARG A 316 3.30 -9.32 3.46
CA ARG A 316 3.42 -10.78 3.55
C ARG A 316 2.14 -11.41 4.13
N ASP A 317 1.65 -10.88 5.25
CA ASP A 317 0.40 -11.36 5.87
C ASP A 317 -0.79 -11.15 4.93
N ALA A 318 -0.83 -10.03 4.19
CA ALA A 318 -1.87 -9.75 3.20
C ALA A 318 -1.90 -10.82 2.09
N VAL A 319 -0.74 -11.22 1.56
CA VAL A 319 -0.63 -12.32 0.58
C VAL A 319 -1.13 -13.65 1.16
N GLU A 320 -0.66 -14.04 2.35
CA GLU A 320 -1.08 -15.29 3.02
C GLU A 320 -2.60 -15.32 3.26
N ARG A 321 -3.13 -14.24 3.82
CA ARG A 321 -4.55 -14.14 4.18
C ARG A 321 -5.44 -14.09 2.93
N TYR A 322 -5.02 -13.36 1.89
CA TYR A 322 -5.78 -13.33 0.64
C TYR A 322 -5.90 -14.71 -0.01
N ILE A 323 -4.84 -15.51 0.00
CA ILE A 323 -4.86 -16.91 -0.47
C ILE A 323 -5.84 -17.73 0.38
N THR A 324 -5.73 -17.64 1.71
CA THR A 324 -6.57 -18.39 2.65
C THR A 324 -8.05 -18.03 2.50
N MET A 325 -8.37 -16.75 2.35
CA MET A 325 -9.75 -16.25 2.27
C MET A 325 -10.41 -16.54 0.91
N SER A 326 -9.64 -16.48 -0.17
CA SER A 326 -10.21 -16.52 -1.53
C SER A 326 -9.90 -17.79 -2.32
N GLY A 327 -8.95 -18.62 -1.84
CA GLY A 327 -8.53 -19.85 -2.51
C GLY A 327 -7.74 -19.62 -3.80
N VAL A 328 -7.20 -18.44 -4.00
CA VAL A 328 -6.40 -18.12 -5.19
C VAL A 328 -5.02 -18.75 -5.15
N SER A 329 -4.35 -18.85 -6.29
CA SER A 329 -2.97 -19.32 -6.36
C SER A 329 -1.99 -18.30 -5.77
N LEU A 330 -0.79 -18.76 -5.37
CA LEU A 330 0.28 -17.88 -4.92
C LEU A 330 0.66 -16.85 -6.01
N ALA A 331 0.65 -17.25 -7.28
CA ALA A 331 0.95 -16.35 -8.40
C ALA A 331 -0.08 -15.21 -8.51
N GLU A 332 -1.37 -15.51 -8.35
CA GLU A 332 -2.43 -14.50 -8.38
C GLU A 332 -2.34 -13.53 -7.19
N ALA A 333 -2.08 -14.05 -5.98
CA ALA A 333 -1.92 -13.22 -4.78
C ALA A 333 -0.66 -12.34 -4.87
N TRP A 334 0.43 -12.88 -5.42
CA TRP A 334 1.65 -12.11 -5.67
C TRP A 334 1.42 -10.97 -6.63
N ASP A 335 0.68 -11.22 -7.73
CA ASP A 335 0.34 -10.19 -8.70
C ASP A 335 -0.54 -9.10 -8.09
N ALA A 336 -1.48 -9.47 -7.24
CA ALA A 336 -2.32 -8.51 -6.52
C ALA A 336 -1.51 -7.63 -5.54
N ALA A 337 -0.43 -8.16 -4.98
CA ALA A 337 0.47 -7.45 -4.06
C ALA A 337 1.67 -6.77 -4.79
N SER A 338 1.74 -6.80 -6.11
CA SER A 338 2.88 -6.26 -6.87
C SER A 338 2.47 -5.76 -8.25
N GLY A 339 2.38 -6.63 -9.25
CA GLY A 339 2.24 -6.27 -10.66
C GLY A 339 1.06 -5.35 -10.95
N ARG A 340 -0.11 -5.62 -10.35
CA ARG A 340 -1.34 -4.82 -10.56
C ARG A 340 -1.23 -3.42 -9.97
N ALA A 341 -0.57 -3.27 -8.82
CA ALA A 341 -0.29 -1.97 -8.22
C ALA A 341 0.62 -1.13 -9.12
N TRP A 342 1.66 -1.73 -9.69
CA TRP A 342 2.52 -1.07 -10.67
C TRP A 342 1.78 -0.69 -11.95
N ASP A 343 0.87 -1.54 -12.43
CA ASP A 343 0.06 -1.23 -13.63
C ASP A 343 -0.86 -0.02 -13.40
N LEU A 344 -1.42 0.14 -12.21
CA LEU A 344 -2.21 1.33 -11.87
C LEU A 344 -1.37 2.60 -11.90
N LEU A 345 -0.19 2.59 -11.26
CA LEU A 345 0.73 3.73 -11.27
C LEU A 345 1.20 4.08 -12.70
N ARG A 346 1.47 3.07 -13.54
CA ARG A 346 1.84 3.28 -14.96
C ARG A 346 0.67 3.84 -15.77
N ARG A 347 -0.54 3.29 -15.61
CA ARG A 347 -1.75 3.80 -16.28
C ARG A 347 -2.07 5.23 -15.88
N ALA A 348 -1.76 5.60 -14.64
CA ALA A 348 -1.83 6.99 -14.19
C ALA A 348 -0.75 7.88 -14.81
N GLY A 349 0.34 7.31 -15.30
CA GLY A 349 1.53 8.04 -15.73
C GLY A 349 2.44 8.44 -14.56
N ALA A 350 2.11 8.03 -13.34
CA ALA A 350 2.82 8.34 -12.09
C ALA A 350 4.24 7.75 -12.08
N VAL A 351 4.44 6.61 -12.72
CA VAL A 351 5.75 6.00 -12.92
C VAL A 351 5.95 5.65 -14.39
N LYS A 352 7.19 5.85 -14.89
CA LYS A 352 7.55 5.53 -16.27
C LYS A 352 7.96 4.07 -16.45
N ARG A 353 8.61 3.50 -15.43
CA ARG A 353 9.14 2.12 -15.44
C ARG A 353 8.88 1.47 -14.10
N VAL A 354 8.62 0.18 -14.11
CA VAL A 354 8.60 -0.64 -12.91
C VAL A 354 10.06 -0.89 -12.51
N PRO A 355 10.46 -0.59 -11.26
CA PRO A 355 11.80 -0.90 -10.79
C PRO A 355 12.08 -2.41 -10.87
N ASP A 356 13.31 -2.76 -11.23
CA ASP A 356 13.78 -4.15 -11.12
C ASP A 356 13.96 -4.47 -9.63
N SER A 357 13.09 -5.28 -9.10
CA SER A 357 13.13 -5.74 -7.71
C SER A 357 12.67 -7.18 -7.61
N SER A 358 13.16 -7.90 -6.62
CA SER A 358 12.81 -9.31 -6.45
C SER A 358 12.70 -9.67 -4.97
N VAL A 359 11.76 -10.55 -4.67
CA VAL A 359 11.63 -11.22 -3.37
C VAL A 359 11.82 -12.71 -3.55
N PHE A 360 12.61 -13.29 -2.66
CA PHE A 360 12.80 -14.72 -2.51
C PHE A 360 12.11 -15.16 -1.23
N ALA A 361 11.22 -16.13 -1.35
CA ALA A 361 10.50 -16.65 -0.19
C ALA A 361 10.37 -18.17 -0.26
N ARG A 362 10.34 -18.82 0.90
CA ARG A 362 9.90 -20.20 1.01
C ARG A 362 8.39 -20.21 1.18
N TRP A 363 7.71 -20.92 0.28
CA TRP A 363 6.27 -21.13 0.36
C TRP A 363 6.00 -22.56 0.85
N ARG A 364 5.53 -22.68 2.09
CA ARG A 364 5.21 -23.99 2.69
C ARG A 364 4.05 -23.86 3.67
N GLY A 365 3.07 -24.77 3.55
CA GLY A 365 1.93 -24.79 4.47
C GLY A 365 1.12 -23.50 4.56
N GLY A 366 1.01 -22.76 3.42
CA GLY A 366 0.31 -21.46 3.38
C GLY A 366 1.09 -20.30 4.02
N LYS A 367 2.38 -20.48 4.33
CA LYS A 367 3.24 -19.47 4.91
C LYS A 367 4.28 -18.96 3.93
N PHE A 368 4.47 -17.64 3.94
CA PHE A 368 5.37 -16.89 3.07
C PHE A 368 6.59 -16.44 3.89
N ASP A 369 7.62 -17.33 3.99
CA ASP A 369 8.84 -17.03 4.73
C ASP A 369 9.86 -16.34 3.80
N VAL A 370 9.99 -15.04 3.92
CA VAL A 370 10.92 -14.22 3.12
C VAL A 370 12.35 -14.60 3.44
N LEU A 371 13.15 -14.82 2.40
CA LEU A 371 14.59 -15.19 2.49
C LEU A 371 15.50 -14.06 2.04
N ALA A 372 15.06 -13.23 1.10
CA ALA A 372 15.78 -12.05 0.64
C ALA A 372 14.84 -11.10 -0.14
N THR A 373 15.15 -9.81 -0.06
CA THR A 373 14.53 -8.73 -0.84
C THR A 373 15.63 -7.95 -1.54
N LEU A 374 15.46 -7.69 -2.84
CA LEU A 374 16.48 -7.11 -3.70
C LEU A 374 15.93 -5.95 -4.54
N HIS A 375 16.80 -4.97 -4.82
CA HIS A 375 16.65 -4.01 -5.94
C HIS A 375 17.71 -4.32 -7.00
N GLY A 376 17.27 -4.65 -8.20
CA GLY A 376 18.16 -5.14 -9.25
C GLY A 376 18.99 -6.30 -8.75
N LYS A 377 20.30 -6.10 -8.73
CA LYS A 377 21.24 -7.06 -8.17
C LYS A 377 21.59 -6.83 -6.69
N ARG A 378 21.19 -5.69 -6.10
CA ARG A 378 21.54 -5.32 -4.73
C ARG A 378 20.61 -5.99 -3.73
N VAL A 379 21.19 -6.57 -2.70
CA VAL A 379 20.45 -7.17 -1.57
C VAL A 379 20.10 -6.05 -0.58
N LEU A 380 18.82 -5.79 -0.40
CA LEU A 380 18.30 -4.86 0.61
C LEU A 380 18.24 -5.54 1.97
N TRP A 381 17.79 -6.79 1.95
CA TRP A 381 17.69 -7.62 3.15
C TRP A 381 17.84 -9.10 2.78
N ALA A 382 18.48 -9.88 3.65
CA ALA A 382 18.56 -11.34 3.58
C ALA A 382 18.61 -11.94 5.00
N LYS A 383 17.92 -13.12 5.13
CA LYS A 383 17.86 -13.92 6.37
C LYS A 383 19.16 -14.68 6.64
#